data_34c141bc2d3d088e38f9107e4d13720c
#
_entry.id   34c141bc2d3d088e38f9107e4d13720c
#
_cell.length_a   1.000
_cell.length_b   1.000
_cell.length_c   1.000
_cell.angle_alpha   90.00
_cell.angle_beta   90.00
_cell.angle_gamma   90.00
#
_symmetry.space_group_name_H-M   'P 1'
#
loop_
_entity.id
_entity.type
_entity.pdbx_description
1 polymer ?
#
loop_
_entity_poly.entity_id
_entity_poly.type
_entity_poly.pdbx_seq_one_letter_code
_entity_poly.pdbx_strand_id
1 'polypeptide(L)'
;MGNTTKKAFPVLNMHCAGCANNVEKTVKKLPGVIEASVNFATNTLTVSYEKEQLTPGEIRAAVLAAGYDLIVEEAHKEERREEEQHKRYTRLKWKVIGAWILVVPLLVYSMILMHVPYSNEIQMVLAIPVMVFFGGGFFTGAWKQAKLGRSNMDTLVALSTSIAFLFSLFNTFFPEFWYDRGLEPHVYYEASAVIIAFVLTGK
;
A
#
# COMPACT_ATOMS: atom_id res chain seq x y z
N MET A 1 -8.47 -38.34 -18.33
CA MET A 1 -8.97 -37.58 -17.17
C MET A 1 -7.73 -36.88 -16.58
N GLY A 2 -7.61 -35.57 -16.74
CA GLY A 2 -6.45 -34.83 -16.26
C GLY A 2 -6.30 -34.95 -14.74
N ASN A 3 -5.07 -35.06 -14.27
CA ASN A 3 -4.73 -35.23 -12.84
C ASN A 3 -4.95 -33.90 -12.10
N THR A 4 -6.20 -33.60 -11.77
CA THR A 4 -6.58 -32.38 -11.08
C THR A 4 -6.16 -32.43 -9.62
N THR A 5 -5.48 -31.40 -9.14
CA THR A 5 -5.06 -31.27 -7.75
C THR A 5 -5.61 -30.00 -7.15
N LYS A 6 -6.13 -30.11 -5.92
CA LYS A 6 -6.54 -28.97 -5.10
C LYS A 6 -5.49 -28.73 -4.02
N LYS A 7 -4.91 -27.52 -3.98
CA LYS A 7 -3.91 -27.11 -2.97
C LYS A 7 -4.26 -25.75 -2.38
N ALA A 8 -3.88 -25.56 -1.12
CA ALA A 8 -4.03 -24.30 -0.41
C ALA A 8 -2.64 -23.72 -0.13
N PHE A 9 -2.44 -22.45 -0.51
CA PHE A 9 -1.18 -21.74 -0.39
C PHE A 9 -1.36 -20.47 0.45
N PRO A 10 -0.54 -20.22 1.48
CA PRO A 10 -0.52 -18.95 2.16
C PRO A 10 -0.07 -17.83 1.21
N VAL A 11 -0.81 -16.73 1.20
CA VAL A 11 -0.50 -15.52 0.43
C VAL A 11 0.00 -14.45 1.36
N LEU A 12 1.10 -13.82 0.98
CA LEU A 12 1.70 -12.72 1.72
C LEU A 12 1.39 -11.38 1.02
N ASN A 13 1.44 -10.31 1.78
CA ASN A 13 1.27 -8.94 1.29
C ASN A 13 -0.16 -8.55 0.89
N MET A 14 -1.18 -9.29 1.30
CA MET A 14 -2.57 -8.85 1.21
C MET A 14 -2.94 -7.97 2.42
N HIS A 15 -3.50 -6.79 2.16
CA HIS A 15 -3.87 -5.82 3.20
C HIS A 15 -5.35 -5.40 3.13
N CYS A 16 -6.06 -5.86 2.10
CA CYS A 16 -7.46 -5.51 1.89
C CYS A 16 -8.17 -6.56 1.03
N ALA A 17 -9.50 -6.57 1.08
CA ALA A 17 -10.33 -7.47 0.25
C ALA A 17 -10.09 -7.27 -1.27
N GLY A 18 -9.79 -6.04 -1.70
CA GLY A 18 -9.40 -5.75 -3.08
C GLY A 18 -8.11 -6.45 -3.49
N CYS A 19 -7.15 -6.61 -2.58
CA CYS A 19 -5.92 -7.36 -2.79
C CYS A 19 -6.22 -8.85 -3.03
N ALA A 20 -7.08 -9.44 -2.20
CA ALA A 20 -7.52 -10.83 -2.35
C ALA A 20 -8.20 -11.07 -3.72
N ASN A 21 -9.09 -10.18 -4.14
CA ASN A 21 -9.75 -10.24 -5.44
C ASN A 21 -8.74 -10.12 -6.61
N ASN A 22 -7.71 -9.28 -6.47
CA ASN A 22 -6.66 -9.14 -7.47
C ASN A 22 -5.80 -10.41 -7.61
N VAL A 23 -5.44 -11.06 -6.49
CA VAL A 23 -4.74 -12.35 -6.50
C VAL A 23 -5.61 -13.42 -7.17
N GLU A 24 -6.87 -13.53 -6.76
CA GLU A 24 -7.82 -14.50 -7.32
C GLU A 24 -7.98 -14.35 -8.83
N LYS A 25 -8.22 -13.11 -9.30
CA LYS A 25 -8.33 -12.82 -10.74
C LYS A 25 -7.04 -13.09 -11.50
N THR A 26 -5.88 -12.92 -10.88
CA THR A 26 -4.59 -13.22 -11.51
C THR A 26 -4.43 -14.71 -11.71
N VAL A 27 -4.72 -15.51 -10.68
CA VAL A 27 -4.56 -16.97 -10.73
C VAL A 27 -5.59 -17.61 -11.64
N LYS A 28 -6.84 -17.15 -11.65
CA LYS A 28 -7.90 -17.62 -12.56
C LYS A 28 -7.57 -17.48 -14.05
N LYS A 29 -6.65 -16.58 -14.40
CA LYS A 29 -6.24 -16.37 -15.80
C LYS A 29 -5.14 -17.32 -16.26
N LEU A 30 -4.54 -18.09 -15.36
CA LEU A 30 -3.48 -19.02 -15.72
C LEU A 30 -4.04 -20.24 -16.45
N PRO A 31 -3.39 -20.69 -17.54
CA PRO A 31 -3.78 -21.93 -18.21
C PRO A 31 -3.61 -23.10 -17.25
N GLY A 32 -4.54 -24.03 -17.28
CA GLY A 32 -4.56 -25.19 -16.37
C GLY A 32 -5.20 -24.94 -15.00
N VAL A 33 -5.65 -23.73 -14.67
CA VAL A 33 -6.45 -23.44 -13.48
C VAL A 33 -7.92 -23.72 -13.77
N ILE A 34 -8.51 -24.59 -12.96
CA ILE A 34 -9.94 -24.95 -13.01
C ILE A 34 -10.73 -24.00 -12.11
N GLU A 35 -10.25 -23.82 -10.88
CA GLU A 35 -10.88 -22.95 -9.89
C GLU A 35 -9.81 -22.31 -9.00
N ALA A 36 -10.01 -21.06 -8.62
CA ALA A 36 -9.19 -20.38 -7.63
C ALA A 36 -10.09 -19.53 -6.73
N SER A 37 -9.83 -19.55 -5.44
CA SER A 37 -10.53 -18.75 -4.43
C SER A 37 -9.55 -18.27 -3.37
N VAL A 38 -9.68 -17.01 -2.96
CA VAL A 38 -8.83 -16.41 -1.93
C VAL A 38 -9.67 -16.08 -0.69
N ASN A 39 -9.29 -16.66 0.43
CA ASN A 39 -9.82 -16.26 1.73
C ASN A 39 -8.92 -15.19 2.34
N PHE A 40 -9.42 -13.96 2.42
CA PHE A 40 -8.67 -12.82 2.97
C PHE A 40 -8.44 -12.96 4.48
N ALA A 41 -9.41 -13.48 5.23
CA ALA A 41 -9.29 -13.61 6.70
C ALA A 41 -8.16 -14.59 7.11
N THR A 42 -7.98 -15.67 6.34
CA THR A 42 -6.90 -16.66 6.58
C THR A 42 -5.67 -16.41 5.73
N ASN A 43 -5.69 -15.41 4.84
CA ASN A 43 -4.65 -15.14 3.86
C ASN A 43 -4.27 -16.39 3.04
N THR A 44 -5.26 -17.15 2.58
CA THR A 44 -5.04 -18.42 1.90
C THR A 44 -5.66 -18.41 0.51
N LEU A 45 -4.87 -18.76 -0.50
CA LEU A 45 -5.30 -19.06 -1.86
C LEU A 45 -5.53 -20.56 -2.00
N THR A 46 -6.73 -20.96 -2.33
CA THR A 46 -7.06 -22.34 -2.70
C THR A 46 -7.18 -22.43 -4.21
N VAL A 47 -6.41 -23.33 -4.83
CA VAL A 47 -6.40 -23.51 -6.29
C VAL A 47 -6.61 -24.96 -6.63
N SER A 48 -7.54 -25.21 -7.58
CA SER A 48 -7.72 -26.48 -8.30
C SER A 48 -7.12 -26.34 -9.69
N TYR A 49 -6.10 -27.13 -10.01
CA TYR A 49 -5.35 -27.02 -11.27
C TYR A 49 -4.90 -28.39 -11.80
N GLU A 50 -4.58 -28.46 -13.09
CA GLU A 50 -4.04 -29.62 -13.76
C GLU A 50 -2.52 -29.67 -13.59
N LYS A 51 -2.00 -30.71 -12.90
CA LYS A 51 -0.55 -30.86 -12.60
C LYS A 51 0.34 -30.92 -13.83
N GLU A 52 -0.23 -31.40 -14.94
CA GLU A 52 0.52 -31.55 -16.20
C GLU A 52 0.71 -30.21 -16.92
N GLN A 53 -0.15 -29.22 -16.66
CA GLN A 53 -0.16 -27.92 -17.33
C GLN A 53 0.37 -26.78 -16.47
N LEU A 54 0.31 -26.91 -15.14
CA LEU A 54 0.64 -25.82 -14.24
C LEU A 54 1.34 -26.32 -12.97
N THR A 55 2.46 -25.70 -12.64
CA THR A 55 3.22 -26.00 -11.43
C THR A 55 2.95 -24.95 -10.33
N PRO A 56 3.12 -25.31 -9.05
CA PRO A 56 3.04 -24.34 -7.95
C PRO A 56 4.01 -23.16 -8.09
N GLY A 57 5.18 -23.38 -8.72
CA GLY A 57 6.16 -22.33 -8.99
C GLY A 57 5.64 -21.26 -9.97
N GLU A 58 4.92 -21.67 -11.00
CA GLU A 58 4.30 -20.76 -11.97
C GLU A 58 3.14 -19.96 -11.35
N ILE A 59 2.36 -20.59 -10.48
CA ILE A 59 1.32 -19.89 -9.69
C ILE A 59 1.99 -18.82 -8.82
N ARG A 60 3.10 -19.15 -8.14
CA ARG A 60 3.89 -18.19 -7.36
C ARG A 60 4.42 -17.04 -8.21
N ALA A 61 4.97 -17.34 -9.38
CA ALA A 61 5.51 -16.32 -10.28
C ALA A 61 4.43 -15.32 -10.73
N ALA A 62 3.24 -15.80 -11.06
CA ALA A 62 2.11 -14.94 -11.41
C ALA A 62 1.62 -14.06 -10.26
N VAL A 63 1.58 -14.62 -9.03
CA VAL A 63 1.22 -13.88 -7.81
C VAL A 63 2.27 -12.82 -7.48
N LEU A 64 3.57 -13.14 -7.65
CA LEU A 64 4.68 -12.20 -7.50
C LEU A 64 4.60 -11.05 -8.52
N ALA A 65 4.29 -11.34 -9.77
CA ALA A 65 4.11 -10.33 -10.81
C ALA A 65 2.94 -9.36 -10.49
N ALA A 66 1.91 -9.85 -9.79
CA ALA A 66 0.81 -9.04 -9.30
C ALA A 66 1.15 -8.22 -8.03
N GLY A 67 2.36 -8.37 -7.48
CA GLY A 67 2.85 -7.61 -6.32
C GLY A 67 2.60 -8.27 -4.97
N TYR A 68 2.19 -9.53 -4.96
CA TYR A 68 1.99 -10.35 -3.75
C TYR A 68 3.01 -11.48 -3.70
N ASP A 69 3.08 -12.26 -2.64
CA ASP A 69 3.93 -13.46 -2.59
C ASP A 69 3.13 -14.68 -2.14
N LEU A 70 3.63 -15.88 -2.48
CA LEU A 70 2.99 -17.16 -2.24
C LEU A 70 4.01 -18.15 -1.64
N ILE A 71 3.65 -18.81 -0.54
CA ILE A 71 4.48 -19.85 0.06
C ILE A 71 4.13 -21.21 -0.57
N VAL A 72 5.04 -21.77 -1.33
CA VAL A 72 4.85 -23.02 -2.09
C VAL A 72 5.45 -24.24 -1.40
N GLU A 73 6.51 -24.08 -0.61
CA GLU A 73 7.21 -25.17 0.08
C GLU A 73 6.39 -25.75 1.24
N GLU A 74 6.18 -27.07 1.24
CA GLU A 74 5.40 -27.76 2.29
C GLU A 74 6.20 -28.02 3.57
N ALA A 75 7.52 -28.18 3.48
CA ALA A 75 8.41 -28.32 4.62
C ALA A 75 8.66 -26.94 5.24
N HIS A 76 8.36 -26.78 6.51
CA HIS A 76 8.47 -25.52 7.30
C HIS A 76 7.51 -24.39 6.93
N LYS A 77 6.34 -24.71 6.39
CA LYS A 77 5.34 -23.73 5.95
C LYS A 77 4.85 -22.82 7.08
N GLU A 78 4.67 -23.35 8.27
CA GLU A 78 4.23 -22.59 9.45
C GLU A 78 5.35 -21.76 10.06
N GLU A 79 6.55 -22.33 10.25
CA GLU A 79 7.70 -21.59 10.79
C GLU A 79 8.09 -20.39 9.91
N ARG A 80 8.15 -20.59 8.58
CA ARG A 80 8.47 -19.49 7.63
C ARG A 80 7.36 -18.44 7.61
N ARG A 81 6.11 -18.84 7.75
CA ARG A 81 4.98 -17.91 7.84
C ARG A 81 5.05 -17.05 9.10
N GLU A 82 5.34 -17.65 10.24
CA GLU A 82 5.49 -16.95 11.51
C GLU A 82 6.70 -16.02 11.50
N GLU A 83 7.85 -16.47 11.01
CA GLU A 83 9.05 -15.63 10.88
C GLU A 83 8.82 -14.42 9.96
N GLU A 84 8.23 -14.63 8.81
CA GLU A 84 7.93 -13.55 7.85
C GLU A 84 6.89 -12.58 8.43
N GLN A 85 5.88 -13.07 9.13
CA GLN A 85 4.90 -12.23 9.82
C GLN A 85 5.57 -11.42 10.93
N HIS A 86 6.44 -12.03 11.72
CA HIS A 86 7.13 -11.34 12.81
C HIS A 86 8.10 -10.26 12.30
N LYS A 87 8.92 -10.58 11.31
CA LYS A 87 9.81 -9.60 10.65
C LYS A 87 9.03 -8.43 10.06
N ARG A 88 7.89 -8.73 9.46
CA ARG A 88 7.00 -7.75 8.87
C ARG A 88 6.34 -6.86 9.90
N TYR A 89 5.80 -7.44 10.99
CA TYR A 89 5.22 -6.71 12.11
C TYR A 89 6.24 -5.76 12.74
N THR A 90 7.45 -6.24 13.01
CA THR A 90 8.52 -5.41 13.58
C THR A 90 8.89 -4.25 12.68
N ARG A 91 9.04 -4.49 11.37
CA ARG A 91 9.32 -3.43 10.38
C ARG A 91 8.18 -2.41 10.30
N LEU A 92 6.94 -2.88 10.32
CA LEU A 92 5.76 -2.01 10.27
C LEU A 92 5.65 -1.18 11.55
N LYS A 93 5.83 -1.78 12.71
CA LYS A 93 5.84 -1.09 14.02
C LYS A 93 6.81 0.09 14.05
N TRP A 94 8.05 -0.11 13.61
CA TRP A 94 9.04 0.97 13.54
C TRP A 94 8.67 2.05 12.54
N LYS A 95 8.08 1.68 11.39
CA LYS A 95 7.58 2.67 10.43
C LYS A 95 6.43 3.49 10.99
N VAL A 96 5.47 2.86 11.68
CA VAL A 96 4.35 3.56 12.33
C VAL A 96 4.87 4.54 13.38
N ILE A 97 5.75 4.09 14.28
CA ILE A 97 6.33 4.96 15.31
C ILE A 97 7.06 6.13 14.66
N GLY A 98 7.92 5.87 13.67
CA GLY A 98 8.65 6.93 12.96
C GLY A 98 7.75 7.91 12.22
N ALA A 99 6.67 7.45 11.61
CA ALA A 99 5.67 8.31 10.98
C ALA A 99 5.00 9.24 12.01
N TRP A 100 4.55 8.71 13.14
CA TRP A 100 3.89 9.50 14.19
C TRP A 100 4.83 10.50 14.86
N ILE A 101 6.12 10.18 15.03
CA ILE A 101 7.13 11.13 15.54
C ILE A 101 7.23 12.39 14.66
N LEU A 102 7.03 12.27 13.34
CA LEU A 102 7.03 13.42 12.44
C LEU A 102 5.66 14.07 12.27
N VAL A 103 4.59 13.28 12.27
CA VAL A 103 3.22 13.76 12.02
C VAL A 103 2.67 14.53 13.22
N VAL A 104 2.95 14.09 14.46
CA VAL A 104 2.46 14.81 15.66
C VAL A 104 3.01 16.23 15.74
N PRO A 105 4.33 16.50 15.61
CA PRO A 105 4.82 17.86 15.55
C PRO A 105 4.25 18.67 14.38
N LEU A 106 4.09 18.06 13.21
CA LEU A 106 3.51 18.70 12.05
C LEU A 106 2.05 19.15 12.31
N LEU A 107 1.24 18.30 12.94
CA LEU A 107 -0.13 18.63 13.34
C LEU A 107 -0.15 19.78 14.37
N VAL A 108 0.66 19.68 15.41
CA VAL A 108 0.75 20.73 16.43
C VAL A 108 1.18 22.05 15.80
N TYR A 109 2.14 22.00 14.89
CA TYR A 109 2.64 23.18 14.19
C TYR A 109 1.54 23.79 13.30
N SER A 110 0.82 22.98 12.51
CA SER A 110 -0.24 23.48 11.62
C SER A 110 -1.40 24.13 12.38
N MET A 111 -1.70 23.65 13.60
CA MET A 111 -2.80 24.20 14.41
C MET A 111 -2.43 25.46 15.19
N ILE A 112 -1.19 25.54 15.70
CA ILE A 112 -0.78 26.61 16.62
C ILE A 112 -0.04 27.74 15.90
N LEU A 113 0.78 27.41 14.90
CA LEU A 113 1.74 28.32 14.27
C LEU A 113 1.36 28.68 12.82
N MET A 114 0.08 28.62 12.49
CA MET A 114 -0.44 28.91 11.13
C MET A 114 -0.10 30.34 10.65
N HIS A 115 0.05 31.30 11.57
CA HIS A 115 0.30 32.70 11.25
C HIS A 115 1.79 33.11 11.32
N VAL A 116 2.69 32.16 11.50
CA VAL A 116 4.14 32.46 11.55
C VAL A 116 4.68 32.57 10.12
N PRO A 117 5.54 33.55 9.80
CA PRO A 117 6.19 33.63 8.50
C PRO A 117 6.94 32.33 8.18
N TYR A 118 6.87 31.90 6.91
CA TYR A 118 7.41 30.63 6.40
C TYR A 118 6.74 29.35 6.95
N SER A 119 5.51 29.45 7.48
CA SER A 119 4.77 28.31 8.01
C SER A 119 4.56 27.22 6.95
N ASN A 120 4.25 27.60 5.73
CA ASN A 120 3.98 26.66 4.64
C ASN A 120 5.26 25.88 4.23
N GLU A 121 6.40 26.54 4.19
CA GLU A 121 7.69 25.94 3.87
C GLU A 121 8.14 24.95 4.94
N ILE A 122 7.95 25.29 6.21
CA ILE A 122 8.27 24.38 7.33
C ILE A 122 7.40 23.14 7.29
N GLN A 123 6.09 23.30 7.07
CA GLN A 123 5.17 22.17 6.92
C GLN A 123 5.55 21.29 5.72
N MET A 124 5.91 21.89 4.58
CA MET A 124 6.39 21.19 3.40
C MET A 124 7.63 20.33 3.73
N VAL A 125 8.65 20.93 4.38
CA VAL A 125 9.89 20.22 4.73
C VAL A 125 9.64 19.05 5.69
N LEU A 126 8.70 19.19 6.63
CA LEU A 126 8.32 18.12 7.55
C LEU A 126 7.46 17.02 6.88
N ALA A 127 6.64 17.39 5.90
CA ALA A 127 5.76 16.43 5.20
C ALA A 127 6.53 15.56 4.18
N ILE A 128 7.57 16.10 3.52
CA ILE A 128 8.36 15.37 2.52
C ILE A 128 8.91 14.04 3.07
N PRO A 129 9.58 13.97 4.23
CA PRO A 129 10.05 12.72 4.80
C PRO A 129 8.91 11.72 5.04
N VAL A 130 7.75 12.18 5.49
CA VAL A 130 6.58 11.30 5.70
C VAL A 130 6.12 10.71 4.38
N MET A 131 5.99 11.52 3.33
CA MET A 131 5.58 11.07 1.99
C MET A 131 6.57 10.07 1.39
N VAL A 132 7.88 10.37 1.46
CA VAL A 132 8.92 9.59 0.78
C VAL A 132 9.25 8.30 1.54
N PHE A 133 9.58 8.39 2.83
CA PHE A 133 10.06 7.23 3.59
C PHE A 133 8.92 6.34 4.09
N PHE A 134 7.81 6.92 4.55
CA PHE A 134 6.71 6.17 5.11
C PHE A 134 5.59 5.91 4.09
N GLY A 135 5.38 6.85 3.17
CA GLY A 135 4.41 6.73 2.07
C GLY A 135 4.88 5.88 0.89
N GLY A 136 6.20 5.67 0.70
CA GLY A 136 6.77 5.00 -0.49
C GLY A 136 6.16 3.63 -0.82
N GLY A 137 5.75 2.87 0.19
CA GLY A 137 5.06 1.59 0.00
C GLY A 137 3.71 1.71 -0.69
N PHE A 138 2.95 2.78 -0.40
CA PHE A 138 1.66 3.05 -1.05
C PHE A 138 1.85 3.44 -2.51
N PHE A 139 2.84 4.29 -2.80
CA PHE A 139 3.15 4.70 -4.18
C PHE A 139 3.62 3.54 -5.04
N THR A 140 4.49 2.68 -4.53
CA THR A 140 4.96 1.49 -5.26
C THR A 140 3.84 0.47 -5.46
N GLY A 141 2.98 0.27 -4.46
CA GLY A 141 1.79 -0.57 -4.56
C GLY A 141 0.80 -0.04 -5.60
N ALA A 142 0.48 1.25 -5.54
CA ALA A 142 -0.39 1.93 -6.50
C ALA A 142 0.13 1.82 -7.93
N TRP A 143 1.43 2.04 -8.14
CA TRP A 143 2.05 1.95 -9.46
C TRP A 143 1.96 0.55 -10.08
N LYS A 144 2.21 -0.50 -9.26
CA LYS A 144 2.07 -1.89 -9.70
C LYS A 144 0.63 -2.22 -10.11
N GLN A 145 -0.36 -1.77 -9.32
CA GLN A 145 -1.77 -2.00 -9.63
C GLN A 145 -2.24 -1.20 -10.85
N ALA A 146 -1.79 0.05 -11.00
CA ALA A 146 -2.10 0.88 -12.14
C ALA A 146 -1.61 0.26 -13.48
N LYS A 147 -0.41 -0.32 -13.49
CA LYS A 147 0.10 -1.06 -14.68
C LYS A 147 -0.78 -2.25 -15.08
N LEU A 148 -1.49 -2.83 -14.14
CA LEU A 148 -2.40 -3.95 -14.37
C LEU A 148 -3.84 -3.51 -14.65
N GLY A 149 -4.09 -2.19 -14.77
CA GLY A 149 -5.44 -1.63 -14.93
C GLY A 149 -6.35 -1.89 -13.72
N ARG A 150 -5.77 -2.00 -12.52
CA ARG A 150 -6.49 -2.32 -11.27
C ARG A 150 -6.26 -1.23 -10.24
N SER A 151 -7.15 -1.17 -9.26
CA SER A 151 -7.01 -0.29 -8.09
C SER A 151 -7.12 -1.10 -6.79
N ASN A 152 -6.51 -0.57 -5.74
CA ASN A 152 -6.61 -1.08 -4.38
C ASN A 152 -6.56 0.08 -3.38
N MET A 153 -6.55 -0.22 -2.08
CA MET A 153 -6.44 0.79 -1.03
C MET A 153 -5.18 1.65 -1.19
N ASP A 154 -4.04 1.05 -1.57
CA ASP A 154 -2.78 1.79 -1.78
C ASP A 154 -2.91 2.82 -2.92
N THR A 155 -3.68 2.49 -3.99
CA THR A 155 -3.96 3.41 -5.10
C THR A 155 -4.74 4.63 -4.63
N LEU A 156 -5.77 4.41 -3.79
CA LEU A 156 -6.58 5.49 -3.25
C LEU A 156 -5.74 6.42 -2.36
N VAL A 157 -4.96 5.83 -1.45
CA VAL A 157 -4.09 6.59 -0.54
C VAL A 157 -3.04 7.38 -1.32
N ALA A 158 -2.35 6.74 -2.27
CA ALA A 158 -1.34 7.40 -3.09
C ALA A 158 -1.92 8.56 -3.89
N LEU A 159 -3.10 8.38 -4.50
CA LEU A 159 -3.75 9.42 -5.29
C LEU A 159 -4.18 10.60 -4.42
N SER A 160 -4.91 10.36 -3.33
CA SER A 160 -5.44 11.41 -2.45
C SER A 160 -4.32 12.23 -1.79
N THR A 161 -3.29 11.55 -1.26
CA THR A 161 -2.16 12.23 -0.62
C THR A 161 -1.30 13.00 -1.63
N SER A 162 -1.14 12.47 -2.86
CA SER A 162 -0.43 13.19 -3.93
C SER A 162 -1.17 14.46 -4.33
N ILE A 163 -2.48 14.40 -4.53
CA ILE A 163 -3.29 15.58 -4.91
C ILE A 163 -3.22 16.64 -3.82
N ALA A 164 -3.42 16.27 -2.56
CA ALA A 164 -3.35 17.21 -1.44
C ALA A 164 -1.97 17.83 -1.29
N PHE A 165 -0.90 17.04 -1.46
CA PHE A 165 0.49 17.52 -1.41
C PHE A 165 0.81 18.46 -2.57
N LEU A 166 0.47 18.09 -3.81
CA LEU A 166 0.72 18.92 -5.00
C LEU A 166 -0.07 20.23 -4.97
N PHE A 167 -1.32 20.18 -4.48
CA PHE A 167 -2.11 21.38 -4.28
C PHE A 167 -1.47 22.32 -3.25
N SER A 168 -0.98 21.77 -2.14
CA SER A 168 -0.28 22.55 -1.12
C SER A 168 1.04 23.12 -1.64
N LEU A 169 1.75 22.35 -2.47
CA LEU A 169 2.97 22.79 -3.13
C LEU A 169 2.70 23.99 -4.06
N PHE A 170 1.62 23.91 -4.86
CA PHE A 170 1.19 25.00 -5.70
C PHE A 170 0.89 26.26 -4.88
N ASN A 171 0.14 26.12 -3.78
CA ASN A 171 -0.23 27.25 -2.91
C ASN A 171 0.99 27.86 -2.19
N THR A 172 2.02 27.06 -1.89
CA THR A 172 3.24 27.54 -1.28
C THR A 172 4.10 28.35 -2.27
N PHE A 173 4.20 27.89 -3.53
CA PHE A 173 5.05 28.58 -4.53
C PHE A 173 4.35 29.68 -5.30
N PHE A 174 3.03 29.65 -5.39
CA PHE A 174 2.23 30.62 -6.13
C PHE A 174 1.12 31.25 -5.27
N PRO A 175 1.43 31.86 -4.11
CA PRO A 175 0.43 32.43 -3.23
C PRO A 175 -0.28 33.64 -3.84
N GLU A 176 0.41 34.39 -4.73
CA GLU A 176 -0.13 35.57 -5.43
C GLU A 176 -1.37 35.24 -6.25
N PHE A 177 -1.44 34.04 -6.83
CA PHE A 177 -2.62 33.57 -7.57
C PHE A 177 -3.91 33.64 -6.76
N TRP A 178 -3.83 33.45 -5.44
CA TRP A 178 -4.97 33.50 -4.53
C TRP A 178 -5.21 34.89 -3.99
N TYR A 179 -4.15 35.63 -3.64
CA TYR A 179 -4.26 36.99 -3.15
C TYR A 179 -4.90 37.93 -4.17
N ASP A 180 -4.61 37.79 -5.46
CA ASP A 180 -5.23 38.55 -6.55
C ASP A 180 -6.74 38.31 -6.66
N ARG A 181 -7.24 37.22 -6.06
CA ARG A 181 -8.67 36.85 -6.03
C ARG A 181 -9.33 37.12 -4.67
N GLY A 182 -8.60 37.73 -3.74
CA GLY A 182 -9.09 38.02 -2.38
C GLY A 182 -9.22 36.75 -1.50
N LEU A 183 -8.50 35.67 -1.83
CA LEU A 183 -8.50 34.42 -1.10
C LEU A 183 -7.14 34.19 -0.44
N GLU A 184 -7.13 33.53 0.72
CA GLU A 184 -5.89 33.09 1.37
C GLU A 184 -5.49 31.68 0.88
N PRO A 185 -4.18 31.46 0.57
CA PRO A 185 -3.71 30.15 0.15
C PRO A 185 -3.65 29.19 1.34
N HIS A 186 -4.53 28.19 1.37
CA HIS A 186 -4.49 27.12 2.36
C HIS A 186 -3.63 25.96 1.90
N VAL A 187 -2.83 25.39 2.80
CA VAL A 187 -2.02 24.19 2.57
C VAL A 187 -2.60 23.00 3.34
N TYR A 188 -2.38 21.79 2.86
CA TYR A 188 -2.89 20.53 3.38
C TYR A 188 -1.76 19.49 3.54
N TYR A 189 -0.55 19.94 3.88
CA TYR A 189 0.61 19.05 4.09
C TYR A 189 0.37 18.09 5.24
N GLU A 190 -0.21 18.61 6.35
CA GLU A 190 -0.56 17.83 7.52
C GLU A 190 -1.60 16.74 7.18
N ALA A 191 -2.61 17.07 6.36
CA ALA A 191 -3.63 16.10 5.96
C ALA A 191 -3.02 14.93 5.18
N SER A 192 -2.11 15.23 4.22
CA SER A 192 -1.38 14.21 3.47
C SER A 192 -0.56 13.30 4.37
N ALA A 193 0.16 13.87 5.34
CA ALA A 193 1.00 13.14 6.27
C ALA A 193 0.18 12.27 7.25
N VAL A 194 -0.92 12.83 7.77
CA VAL A 194 -1.83 12.13 8.70
C VAL A 194 -2.49 10.95 8.03
N ILE A 195 -3.00 11.08 6.80
CA ILE A 195 -3.60 9.96 6.06
C ILE A 195 -2.60 8.81 5.93
N ILE A 196 -1.34 9.09 5.57
CA ILE A 196 -0.29 8.07 5.48
C ILE A 196 -0.07 7.39 6.83
N ALA A 197 0.06 8.14 7.93
CA ALA A 197 0.30 7.59 9.26
C ALA A 197 -0.88 6.71 9.73
N PHE A 198 -2.12 7.15 9.55
CA PHE A 198 -3.31 6.39 9.93
C PHE A 198 -3.44 5.10 9.12
N VAL A 199 -3.30 5.17 7.80
CA VAL A 199 -3.42 3.97 6.96
C VAL A 199 -2.26 3.01 7.22
N LEU A 200 -1.07 3.52 7.55
CA LEU A 200 0.07 2.69 7.94
C LEU A 200 -0.19 1.97 9.28
N THR A 201 -0.88 2.62 10.21
CA THR A 201 -1.28 2.02 11.51
C THR A 201 -2.32 0.92 11.32
N GLY A 202 -3.19 1.03 10.31
CA GLY A 202 -4.22 0.03 10.01
C GLY A 202 -3.76 -1.17 9.16
N LYS A 203 -2.48 -1.22 8.76
CA LYS A 203 -1.88 -2.34 8.01
C LYS A 203 -1.33 -3.43 8.92
#